data_c77d733faafb9f56d7cb3ac1d4d5f6a7
#
_entry.id   c77d733faafb9f56d7cb3ac1d4d5f6a7
#
_cell.length_a   1.000
_cell.length_b   1.000
_cell.length_c   1.000
_cell.angle_alpha   90.00
_cell.angle_beta   90.00
_cell.angle_gamma   90.00
#
_symmetry.space_group_name_H-M   'P 1'
#
loop_
_entity.id
_entity.type
_entity.pdbx_description
1 polymer ?
#
loop_
_entity_poly.entity_id
_entity_poly.type
_entity_poly.pdbx_seq_one_letter_code
_entity_poly.pdbx_strand_id
1 'polypeptide(L)'
;MLRGRVPDIHTINIRSNPMYYQVVSQCTQNVKNLEGCLDKAEQHASARKFDVNVLVTSRLAPDMKPFSYQIQSACDYLKGAAAWLSGQTPPKYDDNETTFAELRARIRKTVAFAQSVKEDQYAGAGERKVSFSWAPGKIMSGKDYLLQMVIPNAYFHLSMAYAILRTNGVDVGKMDFLGPINLIGA
;
A
#
# COMPACT_ATOMS: atom_id res chain seq x y z
N MET A 1 -33.13 -43.04 32.43
CA MET A 1 -32.85 -41.59 32.31
C MET A 1 -31.51 -41.41 31.60
N LEU A 2 -31.55 -41.22 30.28
CA LEU A 2 -30.37 -40.94 29.48
C LEU A 2 -30.29 -39.43 29.29
N ARG A 3 -29.34 -38.78 29.95
CA ARG A 3 -29.03 -37.37 29.71
C ARG A 3 -28.18 -37.28 28.43
N GLY A 4 -28.81 -36.83 27.35
CA GLY A 4 -28.10 -36.49 26.12
C GLY A 4 -27.13 -35.34 26.36
N ARG A 5 -25.86 -35.55 26.05
CA ARG A 5 -24.86 -34.51 25.97
C ARG A 5 -25.19 -33.59 24.78
N VAL A 6 -25.49 -32.34 25.05
CA VAL A 6 -25.57 -31.27 24.03
C VAL A 6 -24.15 -31.03 23.52
N PRO A 7 -23.89 -31.10 22.20
CA PRO A 7 -22.57 -30.79 21.69
C PRO A 7 -22.27 -29.30 21.87
N ASP A 8 -21.06 -29.03 22.34
CA ASP A 8 -20.50 -27.68 22.55
C ASP A 8 -20.38 -26.97 21.21
N ILE A 9 -21.20 -25.92 20.99
CA ILE A 9 -21.28 -25.16 19.73
C ILE A 9 -20.22 -24.02 19.67
N HIS A 10 -19.13 -24.12 20.39
CA HIS A 10 -18.10 -23.08 20.43
C HIS A 10 -16.75 -23.53 19.91
N THR A 11 -16.72 -23.94 18.64
CA THR A 11 -15.51 -23.82 17.85
C THR A 11 -15.92 -23.43 16.43
N ILE A 12 -16.40 -22.19 16.29
CA ILE A 12 -16.41 -21.57 14.97
C ILE A 12 -14.94 -21.41 14.60
N ASN A 13 -14.45 -22.34 13.81
CA ASN A 13 -13.16 -22.26 13.16
C ASN A 13 -13.24 -21.05 12.21
N ILE A 14 -12.83 -19.87 12.68
CA ILE A 14 -12.70 -18.68 11.86
C ILE A 14 -11.56 -19.01 10.91
N ARG A 15 -11.89 -19.67 9.79
CA ARG A 15 -10.93 -19.94 8.72
C ARG A 15 -10.36 -18.58 8.32
N SER A 16 -9.04 -18.44 8.43
CA SER A 16 -8.33 -17.29 7.88
C SER A 16 -8.75 -17.17 6.42
N ASN A 17 -9.36 -16.04 6.05
CA ASN A 17 -9.61 -15.77 4.64
C ASN A 17 -8.29 -15.24 4.06
N PRO A 18 -7.55 -16.04 3.29
CA PRO A 18 -6.22 -15.66 2.80
C PRO A 18 -6.25 -14.43 1.89
N MET A 19 -7.43 -14.08 1.37
CA MET A 19 -7.61 -12.96 0.44
C MET A 19 -7.08 -11.64 1.01
N TYR A 20 -7.31 -11.34 2.29
CA TYR A 20 -6.84 -10.08 2.89
C TYR A 20 -5.33 -10.00 2.89
N TYR A 21 -4.65 -11.06 3.32
CA TYR A 21 -3.19 -11.15 3.29
C TYR A 21 -2.66 -11.06 1.86
N GLN A 22 -3.27 -11.79 0.92
CA GLN A 22 -2.85 -11.80 -0.48
C GLN A 22 -2.97 -10.42 -1.12
N VAL A 23 -4.08 -9.71 -0.90
CA VAL A 23 -4.28 -8.35 -1.44
C VAL A 23 -3.28 -7.37 -0.83
N VAL A 24 -3.05 -7.41 0.50
CA VAL A 24 -2.06 -6.54 1.16
C VAL A 24 -0.65 -6.88 0.67
N SER A 25 -0.33 -8.16 0.47
CA SER A 25 0.96 -8.59 -0.09
C SER A 25 1.16 -8.10 -1.53
N GLN A 26 0.11 -8.12 -2.35
CA GLN A 26 0.16 -7.57 -3.71
C GLN A 26 0.36 -6.04 -3.68
N CYS A 27 -0.37 -5.32 -2.84
CA CYS A 27 -0.16 -3.88 -2.65
C CYS A 27 1.28 -3.59 -2.16
N THR A 28 1.81 -4.43 -1.27
CA THR A 28 3.20 -4.32 -0.79
C THR A 28 4.19 -4.44 -1.93
N GLN A 29 4.00 -5.41 -2.82
CA GLN A 29 4.86 -5.58 -4.00
C GLN A 29 4.77 -4.36 -4.92
N ASN A 30 3.57 -3.85 -5.17
CA ASN A 30 3.40 -2.68 -6.03
C ASN A 30 4.05 -1.40 -5.45
N VAL A 31 3.94 -1.18 -4.12
CA VAL A 31 4.66 -0.07 -3.46
C VAL A 31 6.18 -0.27 -3.54
N LYS A 32 6.67 -1.51 -3.37
CA LYS A 32 8.09 -1.84 -3.51
C LYS A 32 8.62 -1.56 -4.92
N ASN A 33 7.81 -1.80 -5.96
CA ASN A 33 8.19 -1.55 -7.35
C ASN A 33 8.51 -0.07 -7.63
N LEU A 34 7.99 0.86 -6.80
CA LEU A 34 8.36 2.27 -6.89
C LEU A 34 9.86 2.51 -6.71
N GLU A 35 10.58 1.66 -5.97
CA GLU A 35 12.05 1.80 -5.85
C GLU A 35 12.73 1.71 -7.22
N GLY A 36 12.32 0.77 -8.06
CA GLY A 36 12.83 0.68 -9.45
C GLY A 36 12.45 1.89 -10.30
N CYS A 37 11.28 2.48 -10.07
CA CYS A 37 10.90 3.74 -10.73
C CYS A 37 11.77 4.91 -10.27
N LEU A 38 12.12 4.97 -8.97
CA LEU A 38 13.06 5.96 -8.44
C LEU A 38 14.47 5.78 -9.03
N ASP A 39 14.96 4.53 -9.16
CA ASP A 39 16.26 4.24 -9.79
C ASP A 39 16.32 4.77 -11.22
N LYS A 40 15.26 4.53 -12.00
CA LYS A 40 15.18 5.07 -13.37
C LYS A 40 15.11 6.59 -13.42
N ALA A 41 14.43 7.23 -12.47
CA ALA A 41 14.39 8.68 -12.36
C ALA A 41 15.77 9.27 -12.03
N GLU A 42 16.52 8.64 -11.12
CA GLU A 42 17.89 9.03 -10.79
C GLU A 42 18.84 8.88 -12.00
N GLN A 43 18.73 7.76 -12.74
CA GLN A 43 19.49 7.54 -13.98
C GLN A 43 19.16 8.59 -15.05
N HIS A 44 17.87 8.88 -15.23
CA HIS A 44 17.41 9.92 -16.16
C HIS A 44 17.97 11.30 -15.80
N ALA A 45 17.89 11.68 -14.52
CA ALA A 45 18.41 12.97 -14.04
C ALA A 45 19.92 13.08 -14.23
N SER A 46 20.66 11.99 -13.90
CA SER A 46 22.12 11.93 -14.10
C SER A 46 22.50 12.07 -15.58
N ALA A 47 21.83 11.35 -16.48
CA ALA A 47 22.08 11.41 -17.91
C ALA A 47 21.81 12.81 -18.49
N ARG A 48 20.81 13.52 -17.97
CA ARG A 48 20.42 14.87 -18.39
C ARG A 48 21.05 15.99 -17.56
N LYS A 49 21.89 15.64 -16.57
CA LYS A 49 22.64 16.57 -15.72
C LYS A 49 21.76 17.56 -14.95
N PHE A 50 20.69 17.09 -14.32
CA PHE A 50 19.87 17.88 -13.40
C PHE A 50 19.71 17.16 -12.04
N ASP A 51 19.36 17.92 -11.00
CA ASP A 51 19.07 17.33 -9.68
C ASP A 51 17.72 16.59 -9.71
N VAL A 52 17.74 15.28 -9.43
CA VAL A 52 16.54 14.46 -9.39
C VAL A 52 15.49 14.99 -8.41
N ASN A 53 15.90 15.69 -7.36
CA ASN A 53 14.99 16.23 -6.35
C ASN A 53 14.00 17.27 -6.88
N VAL A 54 14.26 17.87 -8.05
CA VAL A 54 13.26 18.75 -8.71
C VAL A 54 11.98 18.01 -9.05
N LEU A 55 12.03 16.68 -9.23
CA LEU A 55 10.86 15.85 -9.51
C LEU A 55 9.97 15.65 -8.28
N VAL A 56 10.47 15.85 -7.06
CA VAL A 56 9.70 15.69 -5.80
C VAL A 56 8.45 16.54 -5.78
N THR A 57 8.54 17.76 -6.32
CA THR A 57 7.44 18.72 -6.39
C THR A 57 6.68 18.70 -7.71
N SER A 58 7.09 17.86 -8.68
CA SER A 58 6.43 17.74 -9.99
C SER A 58 5.00 17.24 -9.84
N ARG A 59 4.12 17.75 -10.69
CA ARG A 59 2.68 17.47 -10.70
C ARG A 59 2.23 17.04 -12.09
N LEU A 60 1.18 16.22 -12.16
CA LEU A 60 0.56 15.86 -13.44
C LEU A 60 -0.28 17.02 -14.01
N ALA A 61 -0.94 17.76 -13.14
CA ALA A 61 -1.66 19.00 -13.46
C ALA A 61 -1.43 20.02 -12.35
N PRO A 62 -1.56 21.34 -12.61
CA PRO A 62 -1.22 22.40 -11.64
C PRO A 62 -1.96 22.30 -10.30
N ASP A 63 -3.20 21.83 -10.30
CA ASP A 63 -4.07 21.68 -9.13
C ASP A 63 -3.96 20.30 -8.47
N MET A 64 -3.22 19.36 -9.05
CA MET A 64 -3.00 18.03 -8.47
C MET A 64 -1.89 18.04 -7.41
N LYS A 65 -1.90 17.05 -6.53
CA LYS A 65 -0.85 16.84 -5.53
C LYS A 65 0.47 16.40 -6.17
N PRO A 66 1.63 16.82 -5.61
CA PRO A 66 2.95 16.54 -6.17
C PRO A 66 3.35 15.06 -6.06
N PHE A 67 4.48 14.71 -6.70
CA PHE A 67 5.04 13.36 -6.70
C PHE A 67 5.27 12.83 -5.28
N SER A 68 5.85 13.66 -4.38
CA SER A 68 6.06 13.26 -2.97
C SER A 68 4.76 12.81 -2.30
N TYR A 69 3.67 13.55 -2.49
CA TYR A 69 2.37 13.20 -1.92
C TYR A 69 1.84 11.87 -2.47
N GLN A 70 2.09 11.55 -3.74
CA GLN A 70 1.65 10.28 -4.32
C GLN A 70 2.37 9.09 -3.63
N ILE A 71 3.67 9.22 -3.38
CA ILE A 71 4.44 8.21 -2.65
C ILE A 71 3.97 8.09 -1.19
N GLN A 72 3.79 9.23 -0.51
CA GLN A 72 3.30 9.27 0.88
C GLN A 72 1.95 8.57 1.00
N SER A 73 0.99 8.94 0.14
CA SER A 73 -0.36 8.37 0.17
C SER A 73 -0.37 6.88 -0.18
N ALA A 74 0.37 6.43 -1.20
CA ALA A 74 0.49 5.00 -1.51
C ALA A 74 1.03 4.21 -0.31
N CYS A 75 2.05 4.74 0.36
CA CYS A 75 2.61 4.16 1.58
C CYS A 75 1.59 4.16 2.74
N ASP A 76 0.81 5.21 2.90
CA ASP A 76 -0.16 5.33 4.00
C ASP A 76 -1.34 4.36 3.82
N TYR A 77 -1.85 4.19 2.61
CA TYR A 77 -2.89 3.19 2.34
C TYR A 77 -2.36 1.76 2.56
N LEU A 78 -1.13 1.44 2.15
CA LEU A 78 -0.52 0.15 2.43
C LEU A 78 -0.32 -0.08 3.93
N LYS A 79 0.28 0.89 4.61
CA LYS A 79 0.53 0.85 6.06
C LYS A 79 -0.78 0.69 6.85
N GLY A 80 -1.80 1.47 6.47
CA GLY A 80 -3.13 1.39 7.05
C GLY A 80 -3.78 0.03 6.84
N ALA A 81 -3.69 -0.53 5.62
CA ALA A 81 -4.21 -1.86 5.32
C ALA A 81 -3.55 -2.94 6.16
N ALA A 82 -2.22 -2.96 6.20
CA ALA A 82 -1.47 -3.93 6.99
C ALA A 82 -1.85 -3.87 8.47
N ALA A 83 -1.96 -2.67 9.04
CA ALA A 83 -2.27 -2.48 10.45
C ALA A 83 -3.73 -2.76 10.78
N TRP A 84 -4.67 -2.03 10.18
CA TRP A 84 -6.08 -2.14 10.55
C TRP A 84 -6.65 -3.53 10.29
N LEU A 85 -6.27 -4.15 9.15
CA LEU A 85 -6.77 -5.49 8.80
C LEU A 85 -6.11 -6.61 9.63
N SER A 86 -5.00 -6.35 10.30
CA SER A 86 -4.37 -7.26 11.27
C SER A 86 -4.73 -6.94 12.72
N GLY A 87 -5.53 -5.90 12.97
CA GLY A 87 -5.93 -5.49 14.32
C GLY A 87 -4.89 -4.66 15.06
N GLN A 88 -3.92 -4.08 14.32
CA GLN A 88 -2.88 -3.22 14.87
C GLN A 88 -3.22 -1.74 14.62
N THR A 89 -2.56 -0.84 15.34
CA THR A 89 -2.59 0.59 15.06
C THR A 89 -1.48 0.92 14.06
N PRO A 90 -1.78 1.65 12.96
CA PRO A 90 -0.75 2.05 12.00
C PRO A 90 0.33 2.91 12.65
N PRO A 91 1.61 2.67 12.35
CA PRO A 91 2.67 3.56 12.80
C PRO A 91 2.48 4.96 12.20
N LYS A 92 2.75 5.99 13.00
CA LYS A 92 2.69 7.38 12.55
C LYS A 92 3.95 7.72 11.76
N TYR A 93 3.76 8.32 10.58
CA TYR A 93 4.83 8.87 9.76
C TYR A 93 4.57 10.35 9.53
N ASP A 94 5.62 11.14 9.54
CA ASP A 94 5.53 12.55 9.15
C ASP A 94 5.63 12.65 7.62
N ASP A 95 4.84 13.56 7.02
CA ASP A 95 4.78 13.76 5.57
C ASP A 95 5.68 14.95 5.18
N ASN A 96 6.98 14.82 5.49
CA ASN A 96 7.98 15.86 5.37
C ASN A 96 9.13 15.52 4.40
N GLU A 97 8.95 14.46 3.61
CA GLU A 97 9.94 14.03 2.62
C GLU A 97 10.10 15.09 1.52
N THR A 98 11.33 15.55 1.31
CA THR A 98 11.72 16.60 0.34
C THR A 98 12.74 16.11 -0.68
N THR A 99 13.26 14.89 -0.52
CA THR A 99 14.26 14.30 -1.39
C THR A 99 13.88 12.89 -1.84
N PHE A 100 14.45 12.44 -2.96
CA PHE A 100 14.28 11.05 -3.43
C PHE A 100 14.80 10.03 -2.42
N ALA A 101 15.88 10.34 -1.71
CA ALA A 101 16.41 9.46 -0.65
C ALA A 101 15.41 9.28 0.49
N GLU A 102 14.75 10.35 0.93
CA GLU A 102 13.72 10.29 1.97
C GLU A 102 12.47 9.55 1.50
N LEU A 103 12.01 9.77 0.25
CA LEU A 103 10.91 9.01 -0.34
C LEU A 103 11.23 7.52 -0.44
N ARG A 104 12.45 7.16 -0.82
CA ARG A 104 12.93 5.77 -0.81
C ARG A 104 12.93 5.18 0.61
N ALA A 105 13.40 5.92 1.60
CA ALA A 105 13.35 5.49 3.00
C ALA A 105 11.89 5.28 3.46
N ARG A 106 10.96 6.15 3.05
CA ARG A 106 9.51 6.01 3.30
C ARG A 106 8.98 4.70 2.74
N ILE A 107 9.26 4.39 1.47
CA ILE A 107 8.86 3.14 0.81
C ILE A 107 9.39 1.95 1.61
N ARG A 108 10.69 1.92 1.90
CA ARG A 108 11.35 0.78 2.58
C ARG A 108 10.78 0.51 3.96
N LYS A 109 10.61 1.54 4.79
CA LYS A 109 10.02 1.37 6.13
C LYS A 109 8.57 0.88 6.08
N THR A 110 7.80 1.33 5.07
CA THR A 110 6.41 0.90 4.88
C THR A 110 6.34 -0.56 4.43
N VAL A 111 7.15 -0.94 3.46
CA VAL A 111 7.25 -2.33 2.97
C VAL A 111 7.69 -3.26 4.10
N ALA A 112 8.71 -2.88 4.87
CA ALA A 112 9.20 -3.67 6.00
C ALA A 112 8.09 -3.86 7.07
N PHE A 113 7.34 -2.82 7.39
CA PHE A 113 6.20 -2.93 8.31
C PHE A 113 5.12 -3.87 7.75
N ALA A 114 4.69 -3.70 6.50
CA ALA A 114 3.67 -4.56 5.90
C ALA A 114 4.10 -6.04 5.86
N GLN A 115 5.36 -6.32 5.55
CA GLN A 115 5.93 -7.67 5.54
C GLN A 115 6.11 -8.28 6.93
N SER A 116 6.16 -7.48 7.99
CA SER A 116 6.23 -7.99 9.35
C SER A 116 4.92 -8.61 9.83
N VAL A 117 3.79 -8.24 9.20
CA VAL A 117 2.46 -8.76 9.54
C VAL A 117 2.26 -10.12 8.88
N LYS A 118 1.99 -11.14 9.69
CA LYS A 118 1.83 -12.53 9.23
C LYS A 118 0.39 -12.82 8.79
N GLU A 119 0.21 -13.85 7.96
CA GLU A 119 -1.08 -14.23 7.39
C GLU A 119 -2.15 -14.50 8.44
N ASP A 120 -1.80 -15.20 9.52
CA ASP A 120 -2.71 -15.55 10.62
C ASP A 120 -3.28 -14.32 11.34
N GLN A 121 -2.55 -13.21 11.36
CA GLN A 121 -3.00 -11.95 11.95
C GLN A 121 -4.16 -11.31 11.19
N TYR A 122 -4.41 -11.71 9.93
CA TYR A 122 -5.57 -11.27 9.15
C TYR A 122 -6.84 -12.09 9.41
N ALA A 123 -6.81 -13.06 10.34
CA ALA A 123 -8.02 -13.77 10.75
C ALA A 123 -9.09 -12.78 11.25
N GLY A 124 -10.30 -12.86 10.71
CA GLY A 124 -11.40 -11.94 11.05
C GLY A 124 -11.25 -10.51 10.48
N ALA A 125 -10.31 -10.28 9.57
CA ALA A 125 -10.04 -8.95 8.99
C ALA A 125 -11.29 -8.26 8.44
N GLY A 126 -12.18 -9.01 7.78
CA GLY A 126 -13.39 -8.44 7.16
C GLY A 126 -14.35 -7.79 8.13
N GLU A 127 -14.44 -8.31 9.35
CA GLU A 127 -15.37 -7.86 10.39
C GLU A 127 -14.76 -6.78 11.30
N ARG A 128 -13.47 -6.50 11.18
CA ARG A 128 -12.81 -5.47 11.98
C ARG A 128 -13.39 -4.11 11.68
N LYS A 129 -13.47 -3.29 12.72
CA LYS A 129 -13.96 -1.91 12.62
C LYS A 129 -12.78 -0.98 12.41
N VAL A 130 -12.80 -0.25 11.31
CA VAL A 130 -11.80 0.78 10.99
C VAL A 130 -12.45 2.16 11.17
N SER A 131 -11.81 3.01 11.95
CA SER A 131 -12.25 4.40 12.21
C SER A 131 -11.25 5.39 11.63
N PHE A 132 -11.74 6.61 11.35
CA PHE A 132 -10.95 7.65 10.68
C PHE A 132 -11.04 8.95 11.45
N SER A 133 -9.93 9.65 11.63
CA SER A 133 -9.89 10.96 12.28
C SER A 133 -10.67 12.03 11.52
N TRP A 134 -10.72 11.93 10.18
CA TRP A 134 -11.48 12.85 9.31
C TRP A 134 -12.98 12.60 9.28
N ALA A 135 -13.46 11.47 9.84
CA ALA A 135 -14.89 11.12 9.93
C ALA A 135 -15.24 10.65 11.36
N PRO A 136 -15.23 11.56 12.36
CA PRO A 136 -15.48 11.20 13.75
C PRO A 136 -16.81 10.47 13.93
N GLY A 137 -16.82 9.38 14.69
CA GLY A 137 -18.02 8.58 14.95
C GLY A 137 -18.47 7.69 13.78
N LYS A 138 -17.78 7.72 12.63
CA LYS A 138 -18.01 6.79 11.52
C LYS A 138 -17.01 5.67 11.54
N ILE A 139 -17.46 4.49 11.12
CA ILE A 139 -16.64 3.29 10.98
C ILE A 139 -16.92 2.61 9.64
N MET A 140 -15.94 1.88 9.14
CA MET A 140 -16.10 0.92 8.05
C MET A 140 -15.82 -0.49 8.55
N SER A 141 -16.43 -1.49 7.91
CA SER A 141 -15.96 -2.88 8.04
C SER A 141 -14.58 -3.00 7.40
N GLY A 142 -13.75 -3.96 7.86
CA GLY A 142 -12.46 -4.20 7.21
C GLY A 142 -12.60 -4.61 5.76
N LYS A 143 -13.70 -5.31 5.40
CA LYS A 143 -14.05 -5.63 4.01
C LYS A 143 -14.24 -4.36 3.18
N ASP A 144 -15.10 -3.44 3.63
CA ASP A 144 -15.37 -2.20 2.90
C ASP A 144 -14.15 -1.29 2.86
N TYR A 145 -13.39 -1.23 3.95
CA TYR A 145 -12.13 -0.51 3.99
C TYR A 145 -11.14 -1.01 2.92
N LEU A 146 -10.96 -2.34 2.80
CA LEU A 146 -10.09 -2.89 1.77
C LEU A 146 -10.58 -2.55 0.37
N LEU A 147 -11.88 -2.76 0.10
CA LEU A 147 -12.43 -2.67 -1.26
C LEU A 147 -12.67 -1.23 -1.72
N GLN A 148 -13.11 -0.34 -0.82
CA GLN A 148 -13.54 1.01 -1.17
C GLN A 148 -12.48 2.07 -0.89
N MET A 149 -11.54 1.80 0.01
CA MET A 149 -10.49 2.75 0.39
C MET A 149 -9.10 2.28 -0.05
N VAL A 150 -8.65 1.11 0.40
CA VAL A 150 -7.26 0.68 0.19
C VAL A 150 -6.96 0.44 -1.27
N ILE A 151 -7.68 -0.47 -1.92
CA ILE A 151 -7.41 -0.86 -3.31
C ILE A 151 -7.47 0.34 -4.25
N PRO A 152 -8.58 1.11 -4.33
CA PRO A 152 -8.67 2.20 -5.29
C PRO A 152 -7.65 3.31 -5.02
N ASN A 153 -7.42 3.68 -3.75
CA ASN A 153 -6.45 4.73 -3.43
C ASN A 153 -5.01 4.29 -3.67
N ALA A 154 -4.63 3.08 -3.27
CA ALA A 154 -3.28 2.57 -3.52
C ALA A 154 -2.95 2.61 -5.02
N TYR A 155 -3.82 2.05 -5.86
CA TYR A 155 -3.60 2.05 -7.31
C TYR A 155 -3.69 3.45 -7.93
N PHE A 156 -4.57 4.32 -7.44
CA PHE A 156 -4.62 5.71 -7.88
C PHE A 156 -3.29 6.40 -7.64
N HIS A 157 -2.76 6.38 -6.42
CA HIS A 157 -1.52 7.07 -6.08
C HIS A 157 -0.29 6.46 -6.77
N LEU A 158 -0.22 5.14 -6.89
CA LEU A 158 0.81 4.45 -7.67
C LEU A 158 0.79 4.86 -9.14
N SER A 159 -0.41 4.91 -9.75
CA SER A 159 -0.57 5.34 -11.15
C SER A 159 -0.22 6.79 -11.36
N MET A 160 -0.56 7.68 -10.40
CA MET A 160 -0.19 9.09 -10.47
C MET A 160 1.31 9.30 -10.31
N ALA A 161 1.98 8.56 -9.42
CA ALA A 161 3.43 8.59 -9.30
C ALA A 161 4.10 8.17 -10.62
N TYR A 162 3.66 7.05 -11.21
CA TYR A 162 4.10 6.60 -12.52
C TYR A 162 3.88 7.66 -13.61
N ALA A 163 2.68 8.24 -13.70
CA ALA A 163 2.34 9.23 -14.72
C ALA A 163 3.18 10.50 -14.60
N ILE A 164 3.44 10.98 -13.37
CA ILE A 164 4.31 12.13 -13.13
C ILE A 164 5.73 11.86 -13.62
N LEU A 165 6.30 10.70 -13.38
CA LEU A 165 7.63 10.34 -13.90
C LEU A 165 7.62 10.26 -15.43
N ARG A 166 6.59 9.68 -16.04
CA ARG A 166 6.46 9.60 -17.51
C ARG A 166 6.38 10.98 -18.17
N THR A 167 5.57 11.89 -17.63
CA THR A 167 5.45 13.28 -18.20
C THR A 167 6.73 14.09 -18.04
N ASN A 168 7.59 13.74 -17.08
CA ASN A 168 8.92 14.32 -16.92
C ASN A 168 10.01 13.59 -17.73
N GLY A 169 9.65 12.67 -18.62
CA GLY A 169 10.55 12.01 -19.56
C GLY A 169 11.32 10.81 -18.99
N VAL A 170 10.99 10.37 -17.77
CA VAL A 170 11.60 9.16 -17.20
C VAL A 170 11.10 7.92 -17.95
N ASP A 171 12.01 7.04 -18.35
CA ASP A 171 11.69 5.81 -19.09
C ASP A 171 11.21 4.68 -18.17
N VAL A 172 10.09 4.93 -17.48
CA VAL A 172 9.34 3.89 -16.77
C VAL A 172 8.27 3.31 -17.69
N GLY A 173 8.08 2.00 -17.69
CA GLY A 173 7.11 1.28 -18.49
C GLY A 173 6.11 0.50 -17.64
N LYS A 174 5.11 -0.12 -18.29
CA LYS A 174 4.10 -0.93 -17.62
C LYS A 174 4.71 -2.04 -16.75
N MET A 175 5.83 -2.63 -17.18
CA MET A 175 6.48 -3.71 -16.43
C MET A 175 7.17 -3.22 -15.15
N ASP A 176 7.65 -1.97 -15.12
CA ASP A 176 8.16 -1.36 -13.89
C ASP A 176 7.04 -1.17 -12.85
N PHE A 177 5.83 -0.87 -13.32
CA PHE A 177 4.65 -0.74 -12.47
C PHE A 177 4.16 -2.10 -11.95
N LEU A 178 4.05 -3.11 -12.83
CA LEU A 178 3.56 -4.45 -12.47
C LEU A 178 4.58 -5.22 -11.63
N GLY A 179 5.87 -5.08 -11.94
CA GLY A 179 6.92 -5.88 -11.35
C GLY A 179 6.93 -7.34 -11.83
N PRO A 180 7.57 -8.24 -11.07
CA PRO A 180 7.63 -9.66 -11.39
C PRO A 180 6.25 -10.31 -11.45
N ILE A 181 6.01 -11.14 -12.46
CA ILE A 181 4.78 -11.91 -12.64
C ILE A 181 5.14 -13.39 -12.59
N ASN A 182 4.43 -14.14 -11.75
CA ASN A 182 4.60 -15.58 -11.64
C ASN A 182 3.88 -16.28 -12.80
N LEU A 183 4.65 -16.76 -13.77
CA LEU A 183 4.14 -17.58 -14.86
C LEU A 183 4.50 -19.04 -14.57
N ILE A 184 3.55 -19.95 -14.82
CA ILE A 184 3.76 -21.39 -14.77
C ILE A 184 3.75 -21.95 -16.19
N GLY A 185 4.51 -23.03 -16.43
CA GLY A 185 4.45 -23.75 -17.71
C GLY A 185 3.07 -24.35 -17.96
N ALA A 186 2.69 -24.45 -19.24
CA ALA A 186 1.46 -25.11 -19.69
C ALA A 186 1.64 -26.63 -19.74
#